data_ffe1e9589a51eb734b91ec1348d0829b
#
_entry.id   ffe1e9589a51eb734b91ec1348d0829b
#
_cell.length_a   1.000
_cell.length_b   1.000
_cell.length_c   1.000
_cell.angle_alpha   90.00
_cell.angle_beta   90.00
_cell.angle_gamma   90.00
#
_symmetry.space_group_name_H-M   'P 1'
#
loop_
_entity.id
_entity.type
_entity.pdbx_description
1 polymer ?
#
loop_
_entity_poly.entity_id
_entity_poly.type
_entity_poly.pdbx_seq_one_letter_code
_entity_poly.pdbx_strand_id
1 'polypeptide(L)'
;IAGAVAIIAEVDYSRIETRHRQGWVQHITSDLSEAYRLAADAIDRRIPCSIAYHGNVVNLLEYALHHNIHIELLSDQTSCHAVYEGGYCPAGISFEERTRMLKEDRETFDKMVDETLRRHFHVIKELVARGTYFFDYGNSFMKAIYDAGVKEISRNGTDEKDGFIWPSYVEDIMGPQLFDYGYGPFRWVCLSGKKEDLIKTDHAAMECIPKDRRGQDMDNWIWIRDAEKNNLVVGTQARILYQDALGRMNIALRFNEMVRRGEVGPIMLGRDHHDVSGTDSPFRETSNIKDGSNVMADMAVQCFAGNCARGMSLVALHNGGGVGIGKAINGGFGMVCDGSERVDRILRSSMLWDVMGGVARRSWARNPHAMETSAEFNESHADGYHITLPHIAEDDLINKVLKNKGIN
;
A
#
# COMPACT_ATOMS: atom_id res chain seq x y z
N ILE A 1 12.30 -11.55 -6.05
CA ILE A 1 11.16 -11.60 -7.00
C ILE A 1 11.33 -10.51 -8.06
N ALA A 2 11.53 -9.26 -7.66
CA ALA A 2 11.69 -8.13 -8.58
C ALA A 2 13.05 -8.07 -9.32
N GLY A 3 13.97 -8.95 -9.02
CA GLY A 3 15.29 -8.97 -9.65
C GLY A 3 16.32 -8.00 -9.05
N ALA A 4 16.02 -7.42 -7.89
CA ALA A 4 16.92 -6.51 -7.18
C ALA A 4 17.84 -7.22 -6.18
N VAL A 5 18.88 -6.52 -5.75
CA VAL A 5 19.64 -6.85 -4.53
C VAL A 5 19.11 -5.95 -3.43
N ALA A 6 18.65 -6.54 -2.33
CA ALA A 6 18.00 -5.81 -1.25
C ALA A 6 18.58 -6.17 0.13
N ILE A 7 18.84 -5.16 0.95
CA ILE A 7 19.14 -5.31 2.38
C ILE A 7 17.93 -4.80 3.15
N ILE A 8 17.42 -5.61 4.08
CA ILE A 8 16.27 -5.27 4.93
C ILE A 8 16.78 -5.26 6.38
N ALA A 9 16.65 -4.12 7.06
CA ALA A 9 16.96 -4.03 8.49
C ALA A 9 15.74 -4.42 9.32
N GLU A 10 15.92 -5.28 10.31
CA GLU A 10 14.90 -5.71 11.26
C GLU A 10 15.53 -5.93 12.64
N VAL A 11 14.89 -5.40 13.67
CA VAL A 11 15.35 -5.49 15.05
C VAL A 11 14.83 -6.73 15.77
N ASP A 12 13.72 -7.31 15.34
CA ASP A 12 13.16 -8.55 15.89
C ASP A 12 13.68 -9.77 15.10
N TYR A 13 14.66 -10.45 15.68
CA TYR A 13 15.27 -11.62 15.05
C TYR A 13 14.25 -12.72 14.69
N SER A 14 13.18 -12.87 15.46
CA SER A 14 12.15 -13.89 15.18
C SER A 14 11.45 -13.67 13.83
N ARG A 15 11.35 -12.41 13.38
CA ARG A 15 10.78 -12.05 12.08
C ARG A 15 11.72 -12.43 10.95
N ILE A 16 13.01 -12.15 11.13
CA ILE A 16 14.07 -12.54 10.18
C ILE A 16 14.11 -14.07 10.02
N GLU A 17 14.20 -14.79 11.12
CA GLU A 17 14.23 -16.26 11.12
C GLU A 17 13.02 -16.86 10.40
N THR A 18 11.83 -16.32 10.67
CA THR A 18 10.60 -16.76 10.01
C THR A 18 10.66 -16.58 8.50
N ARG A 19 11.11 -15.42 8.02
CA ARG A 19 11.22 -15.13 6.58
C ARG A 19 12.31 -15.94 5.90
N HIS A 20 13.41 -16.20 6.59
CA HIS A 20 14.47 -17.07 6.09
C HIS A 20 13.99 -18.52 5.94
N ARG A 21 13.33 -19.06 6.97
CA ARG A 21 12.74 -20.41 6.92
C ARG A 21 11.68 -20.58 5.82
N GLN A 22 10.96 -19.51 5.47
CA GLN A 22 10.01 -19.48 4.37
C GLN A 22 10.67 -19.32 2.99
N GLY A 23 12.00 -19.11 2.92
CA GLY A 23 12.74 -18.91 1.67
C GLY A 23 12.65 -17.50 1.08
N TRP A 24 12.15 -16.52 1.84
CA TRP A 24 12.00 -15.13 1.38
C TRP A 24 13.27 -14.30 1.61
N VAL A 25 14.09 -14.68 2.58
CA VAL A 25 15.39 -14.09 2.88
C VAL A 25 16.47 -15.14 2.65
N GLN A 26 17.49 -14.81 1.87
CA GLN A 26 18.55 -15.73 1.51
C GLN A 26 19.69 -15.71 2.52
N HIS A 27 20.06 -14.54 3.02
CA HIS A 27 21.17 -14.36 3.96
C HIS A 27 20.70 -13.58 5.21
N ILE A 28 21.26 -13.97 6.35
CA ILE A 28 21.05 -13.28 7.63
C ILE A 28 22.43 -12.90 8.18
N THR A 29 22.58 -11.65 8.60
CA THR A 29 23.77 -11.19 9.31
C THR A 29 23.44 -10.07 10.28
N SER A 30 24.21 -9.93 11.36
CA SER A 30 24.23 -8.77 12.24
C SER A 30 25.50 -7.89 12.05
N ASP A 31 26.35 -8.27 11.11
CA ASP A 31 27.53 -7.51 10.74
C ASP A 31 27.26 -6.60 9.55
N LEU A 32 27.48 -5.29 9.73
CA LEU A 32 27.24 -4.26 8.73
C LEU A 32 28.15 -4.44 7.50
N SER A 33 29.42 -4.75 7.72
CA SER A 33 30.37 -4.92 6.61
C SER A 33 30.03 -6.15 5.78
N GLU A 34 29.60 -7.22 6.43
CA GLU A 34 29.15 -8.44 5.74
C GLU A 34 27.88 -8.21 4.94
N ALA A 35 26.89 -7.48 5.49
CA ALA A 35 25.66 -7.16 4.77
C ALA A 35 25.95 -6.48 3.44
N TYR A 36 26.79 -5.45 3.45
CA TYR A 36 27.17 -4.73 2.24
C TYR A 36 28.11 -5.52 1.32
N ARG A 37 29.00 -6.35 1.88
CA ARG A 37 29.83 -7.24 1.08
C ARG A 37 29.01 -8.27 0.30
N LEU A 38 28.00 -8.87 0.93
CA LEU A 38 27.07 -9.80 0.27
C LEU A 38 26.27 -9.09 -0.83
N ALA A 39 25.83 -7.86 -0.58
CA ALA A 39 25.15 -7.07 -1.59
C ALA A 39 26.06 -6.74 -2.78
N ALA A 40 27.28 -6.30 -2.54
CA ALA A 40 28.27 -6.00 -3.59
C ALA A 40 28.57 -7.24 -4.45
N ASP A 41 28.83 -8.41 -3.83
CA ASP A 41 29.06 -9.66 -4.55
C ASP A 41 27.86 -10.04 -5.45
N ALA A 42 26.64 -9.88 -4.94
CA ALA A 42 25.42 -10.15 -5.71
C ALA A 42 25.24 -9.18 -6.89
N ILE A 43 25.56 -7.89 -6.70
CA ILE A 43 25.51 -6.86 -7.75
C ILE A 43 26.53 -7.17 -8.84
N ASP A 44 27.78 -7.45 -8.46
CA ASP A 44 28.87 -7.78 -9.41
C ASP A 44 28.52 -9.00 -10.27
N ARG A 45 27.89 -10.00 -9.65
CA ARG A 45 27.43 -11.22 -10.31
C ARG A 45 26.10 -11.05 -11.04
N ARG A 46 25.43 -9.92 -10.92
CA ARG A 46 24.09 -9.65 -11.46
C ARG A 46 23.05 -10.71 -11.04
N ILE A 47 23.07 -11.11 -9.78
CA ILE A 47 22.16 -12.11 -9.21
C ILE A 47 21.27 -11.43 -8.18
N PRO A 48 19.93 -11.55 -8.29
CA PRO A 48 19.02 -11.04 -7.27
C PRO A 48 19.32 -11.67 -5.90
N CYS A 49 19.34 -10.85 -4.87
CA CYS A 49 19.67 -11.30 -3.52
C CYS A 49 18.87 -10.57 -2.46
N SER A 50 18.42 -11.29 -1.44
CA SER A 50 17.75 -10.72 -0.26
C SER A 50 18.58 -11.01 1.00
N ILE A 51 18.96 -9.93 1.69
CA ILE A 51 19.82 -9.96 2.86
C ILE A 51 19.03 -9.32 4.03
N ALA A 52 18.86 -10.03 5.13
CA ALA A 52 18.35 -9.47 6.36
C ALA A 52 19.51 -9.05 7.26
N TYR A 53 19.55 -7.79 7.58
CA TYR A 53 20.42 -7.25 8.61
C TYR A 53 19.66 -7.23 9.94
N HIS A 54 20.12 -8.01 10.91
CA HIS A 54 19.58 -7.98 12.28
C HIS A 54 20.18 -6.80 13.03
N GLY A 55 19.46 -5.70 13.05
CA GLY A 55 19.88 -4.47 13.69
C GLY A 55 19.04 -3.26 13.30
N ASN A 56 19.43 -2.11 13.82
CA ASN A 56 18.71 -0.86 13.58
C ASN A 56 19.05 -0.29 12.19
N VAL A 57 18.03 0.17 11.46
CA VAL A 57 18.17 0.74 10.12
C VAL A 57 19.06 1.98 10.09
N VAL A 58 19.05 2.81 11.14
CA VAL A 58 19.90 4.01 11.20
C VAL A 58 21.38 3.63 11.18
N ASN A 59 21.78 2.60 11.92
CA ASN A 59 23.16 2.10 11.91
C ASN A 59 23.56 1.57 10.53
N LEU A 60 22.63 0.88 9.84
CA LEU A 60 22.86 0.39 8.46
C LEU A 60 23.11 1.55 7.51
N LEU A 61 22.28 2.59 7.56
CA LEU A 61 22.39 3.75 6.67
C LEU A 61 23.63 4.62 6.98
N GLU A 62 23.95 4.84 8.28
CA GLU A 62 25.14 5.56 8.69
C GLU A 62 26.43 4.83 8.21
N TYR A 63 26.43 3.50 8.28
CA TYR A 63 27.54 2.70 7.74
C TYR A 63 27.72 2.95 6.23
N ALA A 64 26.63 2.91 5.45
CA ALA A 64 26.69 3.20 4.01
C ALA A 64 27.24 4.61 3.72
N LEU A 65 26.75 5.60 4.49
CA LEU A 65 27.18 6.99 4.35
C LEU A 65 28.68 7.17 4.62
N HIS A 66 29.19 6.56 5.70
CA HIS A 66 30.61 6.63 6.09
C HIS A 66 31.55 5.92 5.09
N HIS A 67 31.08 4.82 4.49
CA HIS A 67 31.88 4.03 3.55
C HIS A 67 31.63 4.41 2.07
N ASN A 68 30.88 5.50 1.80
CA ASN A 68 30.52 5.92 0.44
C ASN A 68 29.86 4.82 -0.40
N ILE A 69 29.03 3.98 0.24
CA ILE A 69 28.28 2.95 -0.47
C ILE A 69 27.05 3.61 -1.11
N HIS A 70 26.92 3.41 -2.43
CA HIS A 70 25.78 3.94 -3.16
C HIS A 70 24.54 3.06 -2.95
N ILE A 71 23.41 3.70 -2.60
CA ILE A 71 22.10 3.08 -2.51
C ILE A 71 21.21 3.73 -3.57
N GLU A 72 20.73 2.98 -4.54
CA GLU A 72 19.89 3.53 -5.61
C GLU A 72 18.49 3.86 -5.10
N LEU A 73 17.89 2.93 -4.32
CA LEU A 73 16.53 3.02 -3.85
C LEU A 73 16.46 2.73 -2.35
N LEU A 74 15.81 3.61 -1.61
CA LEU A 74 15.62 3.48 -0.16
C LEU A 74 14.15 3.74 0.20
N SER A 75 13.63 2.91 1.09
CA SER A 75 12.26 3.09 1.61
C SER A 75 12.23 2.79 3.10
N ASP A 76 11.41 3.53 3.84
CA ASP A 76 11.07 3.21 5.22
C ASP A 76 9.64 2.67 5.32
N GLN A 77 9.45 1.62 6.11
CA GLN A 77 8.16 1.00 6.38
C GLN A 77 7.95 0.78 7.88
N THR A 78 8.62 1.57 8.70
CA THR A 78 8.51 1.50 10.16
C THR A 78 7.07 1.86 10.62
N SER A 79 6.59 1.19 11.68
CA SER A 79 5.22 1.38 12.21
C SER A 79 5.05 2.70 12.96
N CYS A 80 5.34 3.84 12.30
CA CYS A 80 5.32 5.17 12.88
C CYS A 80 3.93 5.72 13.26
N HIS A 81 2.84 4.98 13.00
CA HIS A 81 1.53 5.30 13.56
C HIS A 81 1.47 5.11 15.08
N ALA A 82 2.30 4.23 15.61
CA ALA A 82 2.44 3.93 17.02
C ALA A 82 3.91 4.10 17.45
N VAL A 83 4.51 5.22 17.05
CA VAL A 83 5.94 5.46 17.16
C VAL A 83 6.43 5.31 18.60
N TYR A 84 5.76 5.95 19.55
CA TYR A 84 6.12 5.89 20.96
C TYR A 84 5.53 4.68 21.70
N GLU A 85 4.60 3.96 21.14
CA GLU A 85 4.05 2.70 21.66
C GLU A 85 4.87 1.47 21.24
N GLY A 86 6.09 1.69 20.76
CA GLY A 86 7.03 0.66 20.34
C GLY A 86 6.97 0.30 18.88
N GLY A 87 6.27 1.09 18.06
CA GLY A 87 6.31 0.95 16.61
C GLY A 87 7.63 1.36 15.99
N TYR A 88 8.41 2.21 16.69
CA TYR A 88 9.77 2.58 16.32
C TYR A 88 10.75 2.11 17.40
N CYS A 89 11.82 1.41 17.01
CA CYS A 89 12.87 0.97 17.92
C CYS A 89 14.04 1.96 17.86
N PRO A 90 14.40 2.63 18.97
CA PRO A 90 15.54 3.53 18.99
C PRO A 90 16.85 2.83 18.68
N ALA A 91 17.78 3.53 18.05
CA ALA A 91 19.14 3.02 17.85
C ALA A 91 19.88 2.90 19.17
N GLY A 92 20.75 1.90 19.28
CA GLY A 92 21.60 1.68 20.47
C GLY A 92 20.99 0.76 21.52
N ILE A 93 19.76 0.28 21.34
CA ILE A 93 19.12 -0.72 22.22
C ILE A 93 18.63 -1.93 21.44
N SER A 94 18.50 -3.07 22.11
CA SER A 94 17.91 -4.27 21.52
C SER A 94 16.39 -4.22 21.50
N PHE A 95 15.77 -5.14 20.76
CA PHE A 95 14.32 -5.29 20.72
C PHE A 95 13.73 -5.63 22.10
N GLU A 96 14.43 -6.45 22.90
CA GLU A 96 14.04 -6.82 24.25
C GLU A 96 14.15 -5.62 25.19
N GLU A 97 15.25 -4.86 25.10
CA GLU A 97 15.45 -3.65 25.87
C GLU A 97 14.37 -2.60 25.56
N ARG A 98 14.06 -2.38 24.28
CA ARG A 98 12.95 -1.54 23.86
C ARG A 98 11.64 -1.95 24.55
N THR A 99 11.35 -3.26 24.58
CA THR A 99 10.12 -3.78 25.17
C THR A 99 10.09 -3.59 26.69
N ARG A 100 11.24 -3.67 27.35
CA ARG A 100 11.39 -3.39 28.77
C ARG A 100 11.18 -1.91 29.08
N MET A 101 11.85 -1.01 28.35
CA MET A 101 11.78 0.44 28.54
C MET A 101 10.37 0.99 28.35
N LEU A 102 9.60 0.47 27.40
CA LEU A 102 8.18 0.84 27.22
C LEU A 102 7.33 0.69 28.49
N LYS A 103 7.71 -0.22 29.39
CA LYS A 103 6.98 -0.49 30.65
C LYS A 103 7.59 0.23 31.84
N GLU A 104 8.90 0.36 31.87
CA GLU A 104 9.66 0.74 33.05
C GLU A 104 10.20 2.16 33.01
N ASP A 105 10.49 2.70 31.83
CA ASP A 105 11.08 4.03 31.63
C ASP A 105 10.65 4.69 30.33
N ARG A 106 9.37 5.02 30.28
CA ARG A 106 8.73 5.60 29.10
C ARG A 106 9.34 6.94 28.68
N GLU A 107 9.69 7.79 29.64
CA GLU A 107 10.21 9.12 29.34
C GLU A 107 11.58 9.05 28.63
N THR A 108 12.47 8.18 29.11
CA THR A 108 13.76 7.95 28.45
C THR A 108 13.57 7.32 27.08
N PHE A 109 12.64 6.36 26.95
CA PHE A 109 12.33 5.73 25.68
C PHE A 109 11.88 6.76 24.62
N ASP A 110 10.93 7.64 24.96
CA ASP A 110 10.40 8.65 24.05
C ASP A 110 11.50 9.63 23.60
N LYS A 111 12.40 10.04 24.49
CA LYS A 111 13.57 10.88 24.14
C LYS A 111 14.53 10.18 23.18
N MET A 112 14.78 8.89 23.37
CA MET A 112 15.63 8.09 22.49
C MET A 112 15.00 7.90 21.10
N VAL A 113 13.68 7.76 21.04
CA VAL A 113 12.92 7.71 19.77
C VAL A 113 13.13 9.02 19.00
N ASP A 114 12.90 10.17 19.63
CA ASP A 114 13.08 11.49 19.00
C ASP A 114 14.49 11.71 18.50
N GLU A 115 15.49 11.35 19.29
CA GLU A 115 16.90 11.47 18.91
C GLU A 115 17.22 10.58 17.70
N THR A 116 16.72 9.35 17.72
CA THR A 116 16.94 8.42 16.61
C THR A 116 16.23 8.86 15.35
N LEU A 117 15.00 9.39 15.42
CA LEU A 117 14.29 9.96 14.28
C LEU A 117 15.03 11.12 13.65
N ARG A 118 15.62 12.01 14.48
CA ARG A 118 16.48 13.11 13.98
C ARG A 118 17.72 12.60 13.26
N ARG A 119 18.40 11.58 13.81
CA ARG A 119 19.55 10.93 13.15
C ARG A 119 19.12 10.26 11.85
N HIS A 120 17.99 9.54 11.86
CA HIS A 120 17.45 8.86 10.68
C HIS A 120 17.16 9.86 9.55
N PHE A 121 16.53 10.98 9.88
CA PHE A 121 16.33 12.08 8.92
C PHE A 121 17.64 12.56 8.31
N HIS A 122 18.64 12.86 9.13
CA HIS A 122 19.91 13.40 8.65
C HIS A 122 20.65 12.43 7.72
N VAL A 123 20.69 11.15 8.06
CA VAL A 123 21.36 10.16 7.21
C VAL A 123 20.63 9.98 5.87
N ILE A 124 19.30 9.94 5.86
CA ILE A 124 18.52 9.88 4.61
C ILE A 124 18.76 11.14 3.78
N LYS A 125 18.72 12.32 4.38
CA LYS A 125 18.95 13.59 3.69
C LYS A 125 20.32 13.62 2.97
N GLU A 126 21.37 13.14 3.64
CA GLU A 126 22.71 13.03 3.03
C GLU A 126 22.77 11.99 1.92
N LEU A 127 22.10 10.83 2.07
CA LEU A 127 22.04 9.81 1.02
C LEU A 127 21.25 10.33 -0.20
N VAL A 128 20.14 11.03 0.01
CA VAL A 128 19.37 11.67 -1.07
C VAL A 128 20.20 12.73 -1.79
N ALA A 129 20.97 13.53 -1.07
CA ALA A 129 21.89 14.49 -1.67
C ALA A 129 22.99 13.84 -2.53
N ARG A 130 23.30 12.56 -2.30
CA ARG A 130 24.22 11.75 -3.09
C ARG A 130 23.55 10.95 -4.23
N GLY A 131 22.24 11.14 -4.44
CA GLY A 131 21.50 10.55 -5.56
C GLY A 131 20.64 9.34 -5.21
N THR A 132 20.50 8.98 -3.92
CA THR A 132 19.54 7.94 -3.49
C THR A 132 18.11 8.44 -3.72
N TYR A 133 17.27 7.64 -4.37
CA TYR A 133 15.84 7.90 -4.40
C TYR A 133 15.19 7.33 -3.15
N PHE A 134 14.64 8.21 -2.31
CA PHE A 134 13.94 7.81 -1.07
C PHE A 134 12.45 8.07 -1.20
N PHE A 135 11.65 7.14 -0.65
CA PHE A 135 10.22 7.35 -0.41
C PHE A 135 9.81 6.73 0.94
N ASP A 136 8.93 7.40 1.66
CA ASP A 136 8.22 6.82 2.80
C ASP A 136 7.05 5.96 2.29
N TYR A 137 6.73 4.87 2.97
CA TYR A 137 5.60 4.03 2.57
C TYR A 137 4.27 4.80 2.65
N GLY A 138 4.08 5.66 3.64
CA GLY A 138 2.79 6.35 3.81
C GLY A 138 2.77 7.60 4.68
N ASN A 139 3.74 8.49 4.64
CA ASN A 139 3.80 9.76 5.38
C ASN A 139 3.98 9.66 6.91
N SER A 140 3.74 8.51 7.55
CA SER A 140 3.77 8.42 9.01
C SER A 140 5.17 8.57 9.59
N PHE A 141 6.18 8.09 8.88
CA PHE A 141 7.58 8.27 9.25
C PHE A 141 7.99 9.74 9.13
N MET A 142 7.64 10.40 8.02
CA MET A 142 7.92 11.83 7.84
C MET A 142 7.19 12.69 8.87
N LYS A 143 5.94 12.34 9.21
CA LYS A 143 5.19 13.00 10.29
C LYS A 143 5.86 12.81 11.65
N ALA A 144 6.37 11.61 11.96
CA ALA A 144 7.09 11.34 13.19
C ALA A 144 8.39 12.17 13.29
N ILE A 145 9.14 12.31 12.19
CA ILE A 145 10.31 13.18 12.10
C ILE A 145 9.93 14.64 12.38
N TYR A 146 8.83 15.12 11.80
CA TYR A 146 8.34 16.47 12.04
C TYR A 146 7.99 16.69 13.52
N ASP A 147 7.31 15.73 14.16
CA ASP A 147 6.93 15.77 15.57
C ASP A 147 8.16 15.68 16.50
N ALA A 148 9.20 14.96 16.09
CA ALA A 148 10.50 14.95 16.79
C ALA A 148 11.29 16.28 16.66
N GLY A 149 10.69 17.32 16.04
CA GLY A 149 11.21 18.68 16.00
C GLY A 149 11.94 19.06 14.70
N VAL A 150 12.05 18.18 13.73
CA VAL A 150 12.70 18.45 12.43
C VAL A 150 11.72 19.11 11.47
N LYS A 151 11.56 20.43 11.55
CA LYS A 151 10.59 21.16 10.73
C LYS A 151 10.94 21.21 9.24
N GLU A 152 12.22 21.08 8.90
CA GLU A 152 12.70 21.06 7.51
C GLU A 152 12.23 19.86 6.70
N ILE A 153 11.63 18.84 7.32
CA ILE A 153 10.98 17.70 6.61
C ILE A 153 9.69 18.15 5.91
N SER A 154 9.03 19.23 6.37
CA SER A 154 7.86 19.78 5.68
C SER A 154 8.27 20.61 4.48
N ARG A 155 7.43 20.62 3.42
CA ARG A 155 7.73 21.35 2.17
C ARG A 155 7.91 22.85 2.37
N ASN A 156 7.13 23.45 3.27
CA ASN A 156 7.23 24.89 3.57
C ASN A 156 8.18 25.22 4.74
N GLY A 157 8.78 24.22 5.38
CA GLY A 157 9.71 24.37 6.50
C GLY A 157 9.07 24.79 7.83
N THR A 158 7.76 24.92 7.91
CA THR A 158 7.04 25.45 9.07
C THR A 158 5.95 24.52 9.60
N ASP A 159 5.09 24.02 8.73
CA ASP A 159 4.00 23.11 9.09
C ASP A 159 3.83 22.00 8.03
N GLU A 160 3.02 21.01 8.34
CA GLU A 160 2.78 19.83 7.49
C GLU A 160 1.64 19.98 6.47
N LYS A 161 1.01 21.15 6.37
CA LYS A 161 -0.21 21.34 5.53
C LYS A 161 0.04 21.09 4.05
N ASP A 162 1.24 21.44 3.57
CA ASP A 162 1.64 21.24 2.18
C ASP A 162 2.35 19.90 1.94
N GLY A 163 2.37 19.01 2.97
CA GLY A 163 3.04 17.71 2.93
C GLY A 163 4.54 17.81 3.19
N PHE A 164 5.27 16.76 2.80
CA PHE A 164 6.67 16.53 3.13
C PHE A 164 7.59 16.63 1.91
N ILE A 165 8.89 16.82 2.14
CA ILE A 165 9.89 16.99 1.08
C ILE A 165 10.17 15.71 0.28
N TRP A 166 9.96 14.54 0.87
CA TRP A 166 10.10 13.27 0.19
C TRP A 166 8.75 12.69 -0.22
N PRO A 167 8.68 11.91 -1.30
CA PRO A 167 7.44 11.29 -1.72
C PRO A 167 6.94 10.23 -0.75
N SER A 168 5.62 10.11 -0.67
CA SER A 168 4.93 8.98 -0.08
C SER A 168 4.60 7.94 -1.15
N TYR A 169 4.91 6.67 -0.89
CA TYR A 169 4.54 5.59 -1.81
C TYR A 169 3.04 5.53 -2.06
N VAL A 170 2.24 5.66 -0.99
CA VAL A 170 0.78 5.57 -1.10
C VAL A 170 0.18 6.81 -1.77
N GLU A 171 0.61 8.01 -1.35
CA GLU A 171 0.01 9.26 -1.83
C GLU A 171 0.55 9.69 -3.19
N ASP A 172 1.88 9.71 -3.35
CA ASP A 172 2.53 10.30 -4.53
C ASP A 172 2.81 9.28 -5.65
N ILE A 173 2.88 7.97 -5.33
CA ILE A 173 3.17 6.92 -6.30
C ILE A 173 1.92 6.09 -6.59
N MET A 174 1.38 5.36 -5.60
CA MET A 174 0.21 4.50 -5.83
C MET A 174 -1.04 5.30 -6.16
N GLY A 175 -1.25 6.46 -5.54
CA GLY A 175 -2.41 7.31 -5.78
C GLY A 175 -2.60 7.59 -7.27
N PRO A 176 -1.70 8.33 -7.92
CA PRO A 176 -1.82 8.71 -9.31
C PRO A 176 -1.56 7.56 -10.30
N GLN A 177 -0.76 6.55 -9.93
CA GLN A 177 -0.38 5.48 -10.85
C GLN A 177 -1.31 4.26 -10.81
N LEU A 178 -1.98 4.01 -9.69
CA LEU A 178 -2.82 2.84 -9.47
C LEU A 178 -4.24 3.22 -9.03
N PHE A 179 -4.38 3.95 -7.92
CA PHE A 179 -5.69 4.17 -7.30
C PHE A 179 -6.60 5.06 -8.14
N ASP A 180 -6.07 6.06 -8.83
CA ASP A 180 -6.84 6.90 -9.74
C ASP A 180 -7.39 6.10 -10.94
N TYR A 181 -6.74 5.00 -11.32
CA TYR A 181 -7.22 4.04 -12.32
C TYR A 181 -8.06 2.90 -11.74
N GLY A 182 -8.34 2.92 -10.43
CA GLY A 182 -9.11 1.89 -9.75
C GLY A 182 -8.35 0.61 -9.45
N TYR A 183 -7.03 0.55 -9.69
CA TYR A 183 -6.22 -0.60 -9.29
C TYR A 183 -6.00 -0.58 -7.79
N GLY A 184 -6.22 -1.73 -7.17
CA GLY A 184 -5.99 -1.94 -5.76
C GLY A 184 -5.95 -3.42 -5.43
N PRO A 185 -5.58 -3.78 -4.18
CA PRO A 185 -5.41 -5.17 -3.79
C PRO A 185 -6.72 -5.95 -3.86
N PHE A 186 -6.69 -7.04 -4.60
CA PHE A 186 -7.77 -8.00 -4.75
C PHE A 186 -7.25 -9.39 -4.39
N ARG A 187 -7.92 -10.09 -3.50
CA ARG A 187 -7.49 -11.37 -2.95
C ARG A 187 -8.51 -12.45 -3.19
N TRP A 188 -8.02 -13.69 -3.36
CA TRP A 188 -8.85 -14.89 -3.26
C TRP A 188 -8.19 -15.99 -2.46
N VAL A 189 -9.00 -16.81 -1.83
CA VAL A 189 -8.61 -17.99 -1.05
C VAL A 189 -9.44 -19.17 -1.52
N CYS A 190 -8.78 -20.26 -1.92
CA CYS A 190 -9.44 -21.54 -2.20
C CYS A 190 -9.79 -22.21 -0.87
N LEU A 191 -11.07 -22.21 -0.50
CA LEU A 191 -11.54 -22.74 0.80
C LEU A 191 -11.39 -24.26 0.91
N SER A 192 -11.20 -24.95 -0.20
CA SER A 192 -10.84 -26.37 -0.21
C SER A 192 -9.48 -26.67 0.41
N GLY A 193 -8.59 -25.67 0.49
CA GLY A 193 -7.20 -25.83 0.90
C GLY A 193 -6.33 -26.61 -0.10
N LYS A 194 -6.88 -26.98 -1.27
CA LYS A 194 -6.19 -27.78 -2.28
C LYS A 194 -5.33 -26.91 -3.19
N LYS A 195 -4.09 -27.33 -3.41
CA LYS A 195 -3.16 -26.65 -4.32
C LYS A 195 -3.67 -26.67 -5.78
N GLU A 196 -4.32 -27.76 -6.18
CA GLU A 196 -4.88 -27.92 -7.50
C GLU A 196 -5.95 -26.86 -7.82
N ASP A 197 -6.77 -26.50 -6.81
CA ASP A 197 -7.78 -25.45 -6.97
C ASP A 197 -7.10 -24.07 -7.14
N LEU A 198 -6.02 -23.81 -6.41
CA LEU A 198 -5.26 -22.58 -6.58
C LEU A 198 -4.65 -22.47 -7.99
N ILE A 199 -4.04 -23.52 -8.50
CA ILE A 199 -3.48 -23.54 -9.86
C ILE A 199 -4.57 -23.29 -10.90
N LYS A 200 -5.76 -23.88 -10.77
CA LYS A 200 -6.88 -23.65 -11.67
C LYS A 200 -7.37 -22.19 -11.60
N THR A 201 -7.46 -21.62 -10.41
CA THR A 201 -7.87 -20.21 -10.25
C THR A 201 -6.81 -19.25 -10.78
N ASP A 202 -5.52 -19.56 -10.65
CA ASP A 202 -4.43 -18.80 -11.27
C ASP A 202 -4.60 -18.74 -12.79
N HIS A 203 -4.83 -19.86 -13.44
CA HIS A 203 -5.04 -19.91 -14.90
C HIS A 203 -6.28 -19.11 -15.30
N ALA A 204 -7.40 -19.30 -14.60
CA ALA A 204 -8.64 -18.55 -14.88
C ALA A 204 -8.46 -17.04 -14.68
N ALA A 205 -7.72 -16.61 -13.66
CA ALA A 205 -7.39 -15.19 -13.46
C ALA A 205 -6.55 -14.64 -14.62
N MET A 206 -5.52 -15.38 -15.06
CA MET A 206 -4.68 -14.98 -16.21
C MET A 206 -5.47 -14.85 -17.50
N GLU A 207 -6.48 -15.69 -17.75
CA GLU A 207 -7.38 -15.60 -18.88
C GLU A 207 -8.25 -14.33 -18.84
N CYS A 208 -8.61 -13.85 -17.65
CA CYS A 208 -9.44 -12.66 -17.45
C CYS A 208 -8.65 -11.34 -17.50
N ILE A 209 -7.31 -11.37 -17.30
CA ILE A 209 -6.48 -10.16 -17.25
C ILE A 209 -6.18 -9.66 -18.67
N PRO A 210 -6.58 -8.44 -19.03
CA PRO A 210 -6.28 -7.83 -20.34
C PRO A 210 -4.84 -7.30 -20.35
N LYS A 211 -3.86 -8.20 -20.41
CA LYS A 211 -2.42 -7.92 -20.20
C LYS A 211 -1.81 -6.82 -21.07
N ASP A 212 -2.43 -6.51 -22.20
CA ASP A 212 -1.93 -5.51 -23.16
C ASP A 212 -2.57 -4.13 -22.95
N ARG A 213 -3.49 -3.97 -21.98
CA ARG A 213 -4.22 -2.73 -21.76
C ARG A 213 -3.38 -1.70 -20.97
N ARG A 214 -2.79 -2.11 -19.86
CA ARG A 214 -1.97 -1.25 -18.98
C ARG A 214 -0.79 -2.04 -18.41
N GLY A 215 0.30 -1.35 -18.03
CA GLY A 215 1.48 -1.98 -17.42
C GLY A 215 1.12 -2.82 -16.19
N GLN A 216 0.22 -2.34 -15.33
CA GLN A 216 -0.23 -3.07 -14.15
C GLN A 216 -0.94 -4.41 -14.50
N ASP A 217 -1.66 -4.49 -15.60
CA ASP A 217 -2.27 -5.75 -16.04
C ASP A 217 -1.20 -6.76 -16.49
N MET A 218 -0.16 -6.31 -17.17
CA MET A 218 0.98 -7.14 -17.51
C MET A 218 1.72 -7.62 -16.25
N ASP A 219 1.96 -6.74 -15.28
CA ASP A 219 2.59 -7.09 -14.02
C ASP A 219 1.77 -8.12 -13.23
N ASN A 220 0.44 -7.95 -13.18
CA ASN A 220 -0.48 -8.91 -12.58
C ASN A 220 -0.37 -10.29 -13.25
N TRP A 221 -0.33 -10.30 -14.57
CA TRP A 221 -0.23 -11.54 -15.35
C TRP A 221 1.10 -12.27 -15.07
N ILE A 222 2.23 -11.53 -15.07
CA ILE A 222 3.55 -12.05 -14.74
C ILE A 222 3.60 -12.54 -13.28
N TRP A 223 3.02 -11.77 -12.35
CA TRP A 223 2.95 -12.12 -10.94
C TRP A 223 2.28 -13.47 -10.69
N ILE A 224 1.13 -13.71 -11.33
CA ILE A 224 0.42 -14.99 -11.20
C ILE A 224 1.14 -16.11 -11.94
N ARG A 225 1.64 -15.86 -13.16
CA ARG A 225 2.41 -16.84 -13.92
C ARG A 225 3.60 -17.40 -13.12
N ASP A 226 4.30 -16.55 -12.43
CA ASP A 226 5.52 -16.91 -11.70
C ASP A 226 5.26 -17.17 -10.20
N ALA A 227 3.99 -17.23 -9.76
CA ALA A 227 3.62 -17.36 -8.36
C ALA A 227 4.20 -18.61 -7.68
N GLU A 228 4.10 -19.76 -8.34
CA GLU A 228 4.65 -21.03 -7.83
C GLU A 228 6.18 -20.99 -7.74
N LYS A 229 6.84 -20.49 -8.78
CA LYS A 229 8.30 -20.34 -8.84
C LYS A 229 8.82 -19.45 -7.70
N ASN A 230 8.07 -18.43 -7.34
CA ASN A 230 8.43 -17.45 -6.33
C ASN A 230 7.87 -17.77 -4.93
N ASN A 231 7.28 -18.95 -4.72
CA ASN A 231 6.70 -19.36 -3.44
C ASN A 231 5.73 -18.31 -2.86
N LEU A 232 4.82 -17.77 -3.68
CA LEU A 232 3.91 -16.68 -3.28
C LEU A 232 2.73 -17.16 -2.40
N VAL A 233 2.75 -18.37 -1.89
CA VAL A 233 1.78 -18.86 -0.90
C VAL A 233 2.43 -18.89 0.47
N VAL A 234 1.82 -18.20 1.42
CA VAL A 234 2.24 -18.20 2.82
C VAL A 234 1.03 -18.57 3.69
N GLY A 235 1.02 -19.78 4.19
CA GLY A 235 0.05 -20.29 5.15
C GLY A 235 -1.21 -20.92 4.57
N THR A 236 -1.75 -20.44 3.45
CA THR A 236 -2.96 -21.00 2.82
C THR A 236 -2.94 -20.87 1.30
N GLN A 237 -3.87 -21.55 0.62
CA GLN A 237 -4.00 -21.49 -0.84
C GLN A 237 -4.68 -20.19 -1.27
N ALA A 238 -3.90 -19.13 -1.39
CA ALA A 238 -4.37 -17.76 -1.64
C ALA A 238 -3.48 -17.02 -2.64
N ARG A 239 -4.06 -16.00 -3.30
CA ARG A 239 -3.36 -15.03 -4.15
C ARG A 239 -3.83 -13.61 -3.88
N ILE A 240 -3.02 -12.67 -4.29
CA ILE A 240 -3.32 -11.24 -4.31
C ILE A 240 -2.84 -10.64 -5.64
N LEU A 241 -3.64 -9.74 -6.19
CA LEU A 241 -3.32 -8.90 -7.35
C LEU A 241 -3.64 -7.44 -7.01
N TYR A 242 -3.10 -6.52 -7.80
CA TYR A 242 -3.60 -5.14 -7.87
C TYR A 242 -4.46 -5.00 -9.13
N GLN A 243 -5.77 -5.17 -9.00
CA GLN A 243 -6.71 -5.23 -10.12
C GLN A 243 -7.78 -4.16 -10.02
N ASP A 244 -8.21 -3.63 -11.17
CA ASP A 244 -9.26 -2.63 -11.30
C ASP A 244 -10.68 -3.22 -11.15
N ALA A 245 -11.69 -2.35 -11.20
CA ALA A 245 -13.09 -2.72 -10.98
C ALA A 245 -13.58 -3.84 -11.92
N LEU A 246 -13.33 -3.68 -13.22
CA LEU A 246 -13.77 -4.64 -14.24
C LEU A 246 -13.00 -5.95 -14.15
N GLY A 247 -11.69 -5.87 -13.95
CA GLY A 247 -10.86 -7.06 -13.77
C GLY A 247 -11.28 -7.87 -12.55
N ARG A 248 -11.55 -7.20 -11.40
CA ARG A 248 -12.08 -7.89 -10.21
C ARG A 248 -13.42 -8.56 -10.47
N MET A 249 -14.34 -7.86 -11.13
CA MET A 249 -15.66 -8.41 -11.49
C MET A 249 -15.54 -9.63 -12.39
N ASN A 250 -14.74 -9.54 -13.46
CA ASN A 250 -14.58 -10.64 -14.42
C ASN A 250 -13.94 -11.87 -13.81
N ILE A 251 -12.87 -11.69 -13.03
CA ILE A 251 -12.20 -12.77 -12.29
C ILE A 251 -13.17 -13.41 -11.30
N ALA A 252 -13.89 -12.61 -10.51
CA ALA A 252 -14.85 -13.09 -9.52
C ALA A 252 -15.99 -13.89 -10.14
N LEU A 253 -16.56 -13.43 -11.26
CA LEU A 253 -17.61 -14.14 -12.00
C LEU A 253 -17.10 -15.47 -12.57
N ARG A 254 -15.88 -15.47 -13.13
CA ARG A 254 -15.25 -16.68 -13.63
C ARG A 254 -15.03 -17.70 -12.51
N PHE A 255 -14.59 -17.26 -11.34
CA PHE A 255 -14.45 -18.14 -10.19
C PHE A 255 -15.78 -18.69 -9.71
N ASN A 256 -16.84 -17.87 -9.65
CA ASN A 256 -18.17 -18.35 -9.27
C ASN A 256 -18.73 -19.38 -10.26
N GLU A 257 -18.45 -19.20 -11.56
CA GLU A 257 -18.79 -20.19 -12.60
C GLU A 257 -18.04 -21.52 -12.40
N MET A 258 -16.73 -21.47 -12.10
CA MET A 258 -15.93 -22.67 -11.83
C MET A 258 -16.46 -23.46 -10.62
N VAL A 259 -16.88 -22.75 -9.56
CA VAL A 259 -17.51 -23.38 -8.40
C VAL A 259 -18.84 -24.02 -8.80
N ARG A 260 -19.68 -23.35 -9.61
CA ARG A 260 -20.97 -23.88 -10.14
C ARG A 260 -20.79 -25.15 -10.91
N ARG A 261 -19.72 -25.24 -11.70
CA ARG A 261 -19.38 -26.42 -12.51
C ARG A 261 -18.68 -27.53 -11.72
N GLY A 262 -18.38 -27.30 -10.43
CA GLY A 262 -17.63 -28.26 -9.60
C GLY A 262 -16.16 -28.43 -10.01
N GLU A 263 -15.60 -27.49 -10.75
CA GLU A 263 -14.18 -27.50 -11.16
C GLU A 263 -13.26 -27.21 -9.99
N VAL A 264 -13.71 -26.40 -9.02
CA VAL A 264 -13.01 -26.03 -7.77
C VAL A 264 -14.02 -25.97 -6.63
N GLY A 265 -13.52 -26.04 -5.39
CA GLY A 265 -14.32 -25.76 -4.19
C GLY A 265 -14.67 -24.27 -4.04
N PRO A 266 -15.49 -23.91 -3.02
CA PRO A 266 -15.85 -22.52 -2.77
C PRO A 266 -14.63 -21.61 -2.62
N ILE A 267 -14.74 -20.37 -3.08
CA ILE A 267 -13.66 -19.39 -3.09
C ILE A 267 -14.09 -18.17 -2.27
N MET A 268 -13.25 -17.74 -1.33
CA MET A 268 -13.42 -16.49 -0.60
C MET A 268 -12.68 -15.37 -1.32
N LEU A 269 -13.40 -14.34 -1.68
CA LEU A 269 -12.84 -13.09 -2.21
C LEU A 269 -12.71 -12.06 -1.09
N GLY A 270 -11.72 -11.18 -1.22
CA GLY A 270 -11.52 -10.06 -0.33
C GLY A 270 -10.55 -9.06 -0.93
N ARG A 271 -10.26 -8.02 -0.19
CA ARG A 271 -9.21 -7.06 -0.53
C ARG A 271 -8.47 -6.61 0.70
N ASP A 272 -7.34 -5.97 0.49
CA ASP A 272 -6.67 -5.24 1.55
C ASP A 272 -7.46 -3.97 1.89
N HIS A 273 -7.26 -3.47 3.10
CA HIS A 273 -7.94 -2.25 3.54
C HIS A 273 -7.31 -0.99 2.94
N HIS A 274 -6.07 -1.07 2.50
CA HIS A 274 -5.43 -0.08 1.63
C HIS A 274 -5.95 -0.25 0.21
N ASP A 275 -7.03 0.40 -0.09
CA ASP A 275 -7.62 0.33 -1.41
C ASP A 275 -8.09 1.72 -1.84
N VAL A 276 -8.44 1.82 -3.11
CA VAL A 276 -8.90 3.04 -3.76
C VAL A 276 -10.06 3.71 -3.02
N SER A 277 -10.88 2.97 -2.28
CA SER A 277 -12.07 3.49 -1.60
C SER A 277 -12.27 3.01 -0.16
N GLY A 278 -11.36 2.23 0.39
CA GLY A 278 -11.59 1.54 1.66
C GLY A 278 -10.90 2.14 2.87
N THR A 279 -10.12 3.19 2.72
CA THR A 279 -9.29 3.73 3.80
C THR A 279 -9.31 5.24 3.84
N ASP A 280 -9.52 5.79 5.04
CA ASP A 280 -9.35 7.20 5.38
C ASP A 280 -8.26 7.34 6.43
N SER A 281 -7.16 7.97 6.07
CA SER A 281 -6.06 8.29 6.97
C SER A 281 -5.53 9.68 6.64
N PRO A 282 -5.50 10.61 7.60
CA PRO A 282 -5.17 12.01 7.36
C PRO A 282 -3.80 12.25 6.73
N PHE A 283 -2.86 11.34 6.92
CA PHE A 283 -1.48 11.52 6.46
C PHE A 283 -1.02 10.44 5.49
N ARG A 284 -1.87 9.52 5.04
CA ARG A 284 -1.42 8.36 4.33
C ARG A 284 -2.25 7.93 3.12
N GLU A 285 -3.50 7.48 3.31
CA GLU A 285 -4.23 6.76 2.27
C GLU A 285 -5.33 7.55 1.56
N THR A 286 -5.48 8.82 1.84
CA THR A 286 -6.50 9.66 1.19
C THR A 286 -6.13 10.06 -0.24
N SER A 287 -4.90 9.76 -0.64
CA SER A 287 -4.40 9.79 -2.01
C SER A 287 -4.82 11.02 -2.81
N ASN A 288 -4.20 12.13 -2.49
CA ASN A 288 -4.35 13.39 -3.20
C ASN A 288 -5.72 14.08 -3.06
N ILE A 289 -6.56 13.66 -2.13
CA ILE A 289 -7.80 14.38 -1.80
C ILE A 289 -7.45 15.60 -0.96
N LYS A 290 -7.53 16.79 -1.56
CA LYS A 290 -7.07 18.06 -0.97
C LYS A 290 -8.20 19.04 -0.64
N ASP A 291 -9.44 18.63 -0.72
CA ASP A 291 -10.62 19.45 -0.44
C ASP A 291 -11.02 19.52 1.05
N GLY A 292 -10.20 18.95 1.93
CA GLY A 292 -10.43 18.86 3.37
C GLY A 292 -11.18 17.61 3.83
N SER A 293 -11.79 16.84 2.94
CA SER A 293 -12.51 15.62 3.29
C SER A 293 -11.59 14.44 3.67
N ASN A 294 -10.30 14.58 3.42
CA ASN A 294 -9.28 13.62 3.85
C ASN A 294 -9.15 13.50 5.38
N VAL A 295 -9.72 14.41 6.13
CA VAL A 295 -9.78 14.31 7.61
C VAL A 295 -11.08 13.70 8.11
N MET A 296 -11.98 13.30 7.22
CA MET A 296 -13.27 12.72 7.50
C MET A 296 -13.32 11.25 7.05
N ALA A 297 -13.89 10.39 7.85
CA ALA A 297 -14.02 8.95 7.56
C ALA A 297 -15.18 8.64 6.61
N ASP A 298 -15.35 9.40 5.52
CA ASP A 298 -16.46 9.23 4.59
C ASP A 298 -16.24 8.13 3.55
N MET A 299 -15.02 7.96 3.04
CA MET A 299 -14.71 6.94 2.03
C MET A 299 -14.91 5.53 2.58
N ALA A 300 -14.33 5.23 3.75
CA ALA A 300 -14.45 3.93 4.37
C ALA A 300 -15.90 3.61 4.75
N VAL A 301 -16.65 4.60 5.26
CA VAL A 301 -18.08 4.46 5.61
C VAL A 301 -18.95 4.25 4.37
N GLN A 302 -18.72 5.00 3.30
CA GLN A 302 -19.41 4.80 2.01
C GLN A 302 -19.16 3.41 1.45
N CYS A 303 -17.92 2.96 1.45
CA CYS A 303 -17.53 1.63 0.99
C CYS A 303 -18.26 0.55 1.81
N PHE A 304 -18.22 0.65 3.13
CA PHE A 304 -18.92 -0.26 4.05
C PHE A 304 -20.42 -0.32 3.78
N ALA A 305 -21.09 0.83 3.79
CA ALA A 305 -22.54 0.91 3.60
C ALA A 305 -22.97 0.35 2.24
N GLY A 306 -22.24 0.66 1.19
CA GLY A 306 -22.53 0.17 -0.16
C GLY A 306 -22.31 -1.34 -0.31
N ASN A 307 -21.29 -1.90 0.31
CA ASN A 307 -21.03 -3.33 0.32
C ASN A 307 -22.10 -4.09 1.13
N CYS A 308 -22.55 -3.54 2.28
CA CYS A 308 -23.70 -4.07 3.00
C CYS A 308 -24.96 -4.10 2.14
N ALA A 309 -25.30 -2.97 1.50
CA ALA A 309 -26.50 -2.84 0.68
C ALA A 309 -26.53 -3.80 -0.53
N ARG A 310 -25.37 -4.20 -1.04
CA ARG A 310 -25.24 -5.12 -2.17
C ARG A 310 -25.19 -6.60 -1.78
N GLY A 311 -25.14 -6.90 -0.48
CA GLY A 311 -25.24 -8.26 0.03
C GLY A 311 -23.92 -9.04 0.05
N MET A 312 -22.79 -8.35 0.27
CA MET A 312 -21.52 -9.03 0.54
C MET A 312 -21.63 -9.98 1.73
N SER A 313 -20.93 -11.11 1.68
CA SER A 313 -21.00 -12.15 2.74
C SER A 313 -20.41 -11.67 4.07
N LEU A 314 -19.43 -10.81 4.02
CA LEU A 314 -18.76 -10.17 5.14
C LEU A 314 -18.47 -8.71 4.78
N VAL A 315 -18.69 -7.82 5.70
CA VAL A 315 -18.27 -6.41 5.61
C VAL A 315 -17.59 -6.01 6.90
N ALA A 316 -16.58 -5.16 6.79
CA ALA A 316 -15.82 -4.67 7.93
C ALA A 316 -15.65 -3.16 7.85
N LEU A 317 -15.76 -2.52 9.01
CA LEU A 317 -15.35 -1.14 9.23
C LEU A 317 -14.59 -1.12 10.56
N HIS A 318 -13.33 -0.69 10.53
CA HIS A 318 -12.46 -0.76 11.71
C HIS A 318 -11.32 0.25 11.64
N ASN A 319 -10.68 0.48 12.78
CA ASN A 319 -9.48 1.32 12.90
C ASN A 319 -8.24 0.54 12.50
N GLY A 320 -8.01 0.37 11.20
CA GLY A 320 -6.81 -0.16 10.61
C GLY A 320 -6.14 -1.38 11.25
N GLY A 321 -5.36 -2.07 10.47
CA GLY A 321 -4.43 -3.09 10.94
C GLY A 321 -3.00 -2.69 10.56
N GLY A 322 -1.98 -3.30 11.17
CA GLY A 322 -0.58 -3.01 10.87
C GLY A 322 -0.24 -1.54 11.14
N VAL A 323 0.30 -0.88 10.13
CA VAL A 323 0.78 0.51 10.25
C VAL A 323 -0.32 1.57 10.41
N GLY A 324 -1.59 1.24 10.24
CA GLY A 324 -2.73 2.16 10.40
C GLY A 324 -3.47 2.04 11.74
N ILE A 325 -3.04 1.17 12.65
CA ILE A 325 -3.76 0.90 13.92
C ILE A 325 -4.02 2.20 14.69
N GLY A 326 -5.30 2.41 15.01
CA GLY A 326 -5.77 3.48 15.89
C GLY A 326 -5.89 4.86 15.24
N LYS A 327 -5.36 5.07 14.03
CA LYS A 327 -5.35 6.39 13.36
C LYS A 327 -6.03 6.39 11.99
N ALA A 328 -6.25 5.23 11.38
CA ALA A 328 -6.93 5.10 10.11
C ALA A 328 -8.27 4.38 10.27
N ILE A 329 -9.28 4.78 9.51
CA ILE A 329 -10.53 4.03 9.39
C ILE A 329 -10.52 3.30 8.06
N ASN A 330 -10.80 2.00 8.10
CA ASN A 330 -10.72 1.12 6.95
C ASN A 330 -12.05 0.39 6.75
N GLY A 331 -12.49 0.36 5.50
CA GLY A 331 -13.57 -0.49 5.04
C GLY A 331 -13.05 -1.68 4.24
N GLY A 332 -13.67 -2.82 4.39
CA GLY A 332 -13.31 -4.02 3.65
C GLY A 332 -14.50 -4.95 3.45
N PHE A 333 -14.33 -5.94 2.59
CA PHE A 333 -15.34 -6.97 2.36
C PHE A 333 -14.73 -8.38 2.28
N GLY A 334 -15.60 -9.35 2.46
CA GLY A 334 -15.40 -10.72 2.04
C GLY A 334 -16.63 -11.22 1.29
N MET A 335 -16.40 -11.97 0.21
CA MET A 335 -17.47 -12.57 -0.59
C MET A 335 -17.15 -14.02 -0.88
N VAL A 336 -18.09 -14.92 -0.55
CA VAL A 336 -17.97 -16.33 -0.87
C VAL A 336 -18.60 -16.58 -2.23
N CYS A 337 -17.81 -17.06 -3.18
CA CYS A 337 -18.28 -17.64 -4.42
C CYS A 337 -18.75 -19.08 -4.12
N ASP A 338 -20.05 -19.29 -4.13
CA ASP A 338 -20.73 -20.57 -3.85
C ASP A 338 -21.30 -21.27 -5.11
N GLY A 339 -21.12 -20.67 -6.27
CA GLY A 339 -21.62 -21.11 -7.55
C GLY A 339 -23.04 -20.66 -7.85
N SER A 340 -23.74 -19.94 -6.97
CA SER A 340 -25.13 -19.52 -7.19
C SER A 340 -25.25 -18.30 -8.11
N GLU A 341 -26.37 -18.20 -8.84
CA GLU A 341 -26.73 -17.01 -9.63
C GLU A 341 -26.96 -15.77 -8.73
N ARG A 342 -27.35 -15.98 -7.47
CA ARG A 342 -27.45 -14.89 -6.48
C ARG A 342 -26.09 -14.21 -6.33
N VAL A 343 -25.02 -14.99 -6.21
CA VAL A 343 -23.64 -14.46 -6.08
C VAL A 343 -23.22 -13.75 -7.35
N ASP A 344 -23.56 -14.26 -8.54
CA ASP A 344 -23.27 -13.51 -9.80
C ASP A 344 -23.88 -12.10 -9.81
N ARG A 345 -25.15 -11.94 -9.36
CA ARG A 345 -25.78 -10.62 -9.27
C ARG A 345 -25.08 -9.70 -8.26
N ILE A 346 -24.67 -10.23 -7.12
CA ILE A 346 -23.92 -9.48 -6.11
C ILE A 346 -22.57 -9.03 -6.70
N LEU A 347 -21.80 -9.94 -7.30
CA LEU A 347 -20.49 -9.65 -7.85
C LEU A 347 -20.53 -8.55 -8.93
N ARG A 348 -21.53 -8.59 -9.82
CA ARG A 348 -21.69 -7.57 -10.88
C ARG A 348 -21.86 -6.15 -10.34
N SER A 349 -22.54 -5.98 -9.22
CA SER A 349 -22.77 -4.65 -8.65
C SER A 349 -21.73 -4.26 -7.61
N SER A 350 -21.34 -5.20 -6.74
CA SER A 350 -20.49 -4.87 -5.60
C SER A 350 -19.02 -4.69 -5.97
N MET A 351 -18.49 -5.46 -6.94
CA MET A 351 -17.11 -5.26 -7.39
C MET A 351 -16.92 -3.90 -8.06
N LEU A 352 -17.91 -3.44 -8.82
CA LEU A 352 -17.89 -2.11 -9.40
C LEU A 352 -18.02 -1.03 -8.33
N TRP A 353 -18.96 -1.16 -7.40
CA TRP A 353 -19.17 -0.20 -6.33
C TRP A 353 -17.93 -0.05 -5.44
N ASP A 354 -17.35 -1.16 -5.00
CA ASP A 354 -16.22 -1.18 -4.08
C ASP A 354 -15.00 -0.40 -4.61
N VAL A 355 -14.81 -0.39 -5.91
CA VAL A 355 -13.70 0.32 -6.56
C VAL A 355 -14.12 1.69 -7.06
N MET A 356 -15.19 1.75 -7.87
CA MET A 356 -15.55 2.99 -8.57
C MET A 356 -16.10 4.07 -7.63
N GLY A 357 -16.58 3.71 -6.43
CA GLY A 357 -16.89 4.68 -5.39
C GLY A 357 -15.67 5.49 -4.96
N GLY A 358 -14.51 4.87 -4.86
CA GLY A 358 -13.25 5.56 -4.57
C GLY A 358 -12.72 6.36 -5.76
N VAL A 359 -12.79 5.80 -6.97
CA VAL A 359 -12.41 6.53 -8.20
C VAL A 359 -13.27 7.79 -8.35
N ALA A 360 -14.59 7.68 -8.14
CA ALA A 360 -15.50 8.83 -8.17
C ALA A 360 -15.09 9.90 -7.15
N ARG A 361 -14.73 9.50 -5.94
CA ARG A 361 -14.28 10.42 -4.89
C ARG A 361 -13.00 11.17 -5.29
N ARG A 362 -12.04 10.45 -5.87
CA ARG A 362 -10.80 11.02 -6.41
C ARG A 362 -11.05 11.92 -7.62
N SER A 363 -11.98 11.55 -8.47
CA SER A 363 -12.43 12.36 -9.60
C SER A 363 -13.02 13.71 -9.13
N TRP A 364 -13.87 13.69 -8.11
CA TRP A 364 -14.42 14.91 -7.51
C TRP A 364 -13.35 15.74 -6.77
N ALA A 365 -12.27 15.14 -6.29
CA ALA A 365 -11.08 15.86 -5.82
C ALA A 365 -10.22 16.44 -6.96
N ARG A 366 -10.62 16.23 -8.21
CA ARG A 366 -9.98 16.71 -9.45
C ARG A 366 -8.63 16.05 -9.77
N ASN A 367 -8.45 14.82 -9.33
CA ASN A 367 -7.29 14.03 -9.76
C ASN A 367 -7.46 13.68 -11.25
N PRO A 368 -6.53 14.09 -12.13
CA PRO A 368 -6.73 13.98 -13.57
C PRO A 368 -6.98 12.57 -14.06
N HIS A 369 -6.20 11.59 -13.60
CA HIS A 369 -6.36 10.19 -14.01
C HIS A 369 -7.66 9.57 -13.48
N ALA A 370 -8.16 9.98 -12.31
CA ALA A 370 -9.44 9.53 -11.82
C ALA A 370 -10.61 10.11 -12.62
N MET A 371 -10.49 11.35 -13.11
CA MET A 371 -11.47 11.95 -14.02
C MET A 371 -11.51 11.23 -15.37
N GLU A 372 -10.33 10.93 -15.93
CA GLU A 372 -10.20 10.13 -17.16
C GLU A 372 -10.85 8.75 -16.97
N THR A 373 -10.49 8.04 -15.91
CA THR A 373 -11.05 6.71 -15.59
C THR A 373 -12.57 6.74 -15.41
N SER A 374 -13.11 7.78 -14.77
CA SER A 374 -14.56 7.96 -14.61
C SER A 374 -15.26 8.22 -15.95
N ALA A 375 -14.63 8.99 -16.84
CA ALA A 375 -15.17 9.23 -18.20
C ALA A 375 -15.16 7.94 -19.03
N GLU A 376 -14.04 7.22 -19.08
CA GLU A 376 -13.93 5.92 -19.78
C GLU A 376 -14.96 4.90 -19.25
N PHE A 377 -15.16 4.87 -17.92
CA PHE A 377 -16.16 4.00 -17.31
C PHE A 377 -17.57 4.34 -17.77
N ASN A 378 -17.94 5.62 -17.81
CA ASN A 378 -19.25 6.09 -18.28
C ASN A 378 -19.51 5.73 -19.75
N GLU A 379 -18.50 5.85 -20.62
CA GLU A 379 -18.61 5.47 -22.03
C GLU A 379 -18.84 3.97 -22.21
N SER A 380 -18.15 3.14 -21.43
CA SER A 380 -18.24 1.68 -21.52
C SER A 380 -19.46 1.08 -20.83
N HIS A 381 -20.15 1.83 -19.94
CA HIS A 381 -21.26 1.36 -19.10
C HIS A 381 -22.51 2.23 -19.21
N ALA A 382 -22.77 2.80 -20.39
CA ALA A 382 -23.86 3.75 -20.65
C ALA A 382 -25.27 3.29 -20.19
N ASP A 383 -25.47 1.98 -20.03
CA ASP A 383 -26.80 1.40 -19.77
C ASP A 383 -27.12 1.16 -18.28
N GLY A 384 -26.25 1.51 -17.33
CA GLY A 384 -26.54 1.15 -15.95
C GLY A 384 -25.85 1.92 -14.83
N TYR A 385 -24.65 2.38 -15.03
CA TYR A 385 -23.88 3.10 -14.03
C TYR A 385 -23.30 4.38 -14.62
N HIS A 386 -23.47 5.48 -13.90
CA HIS A 386 -22.93 6.77 -14.31
C HIS A 386 -22.27 7.48 -13.13
N ILE A 387 -21.02 7.87 -13.33
CA ILE A 387 -20.26 8.69 -12.36
C ILE A 387 -20.34 10.13 -12.83
N THR A 388 -20.89 11.02 -12.02
CA THR A 388 -20.89 12.45 -12.32
C THR A 388 -19.45 12.98 -12.24
N LEU A 389 -19.08 13.81 -13.22
CA LEU A 389 -17.76 14.45 -13.25
C LEU A 389 -17.82 15.86 -12.69
N PRO A 390 -16.77 16.33 -11.99
CA PRO A 390 -16.69 17.71 -11.55
C PRO A 390 -16.53 18.63 -12.75
N HIS A 391 -17.15 19.81 -12.70
CA HIS A 391 -16.84 20.88 -13.63
C HIS A 391 -15.54 21.56 -13.20
N ILE A 392 -14.57 21.68 -14.11
CA ILE A 392 -13.33 22.40 -13.87
C ILE A 392 -13.52 23.84 -14.33
N ALA A 393 -13.53 24.77 -13.38
CA ALA A 393 -13.51 26.18 -13.66
C ALA A 393 -12.07 26.67 -13.92
N GLU A 394 -11.93 27.75 -14.69
CA GLU A 394 -10.64 28.42 -14.83
C GLU A 394 -10.16 28.98 -13.47
N ASP A 395 -8.87 28.88 -13.18
CA ASP A 395 -8.28 29.28 -11.88
C ASP A 395 -8.59 30.73 -11.49
N ASP A 396 -8.72 31.63 -12.48
CA ASP A 396 -9.01 33.05 -12.27
C ASP A 396 -10.51 33.42 -12.40
N LEU A 397 -11.41 32.45 -12.53
CA LEU A 397 -12.85 32.69 -12.71
C LEU A 397 -13.43 33.59 -11.62
N ILE A 398 -13.09 33.32 -10.35
CA ILE A 398 -13.58 34.13 -9.22
C ILE A 398 -13.09 35.58 -9.37
N ASN A 399 -11.82 35.77 -9.69
CA ASN A 399 -11.24 37.10 -9.89
C ASN A 399 -11.89 37.84 -11.08
N LYS A 400 -12.17 37.15 -12.18
CA LYS A 400 -12.90 37.70 -13.33
C LYS A 400 -14.30 38.14 -12.95
N VAL A 401 -15.03 37.30 -12.19
CA VAL A 401 -16.39 37.60 -11.73
C VAL A 401 -16.39 38.80 -10.76
N LEU A 402 -15.48 38.83 -9.80
CA LEU A 402 -15.37 39.92 -8.83
C LEU A 402 -15.03 41.26 -9.53
N LYS A 403 -14.04 41.29 -10.44
CA LYS A 403 -13.71 42.46 -11.26
C LYS A 403 -14.88 42.97 -12.06
N ASN A 404 -15.65 42.04 -12.69
CA ASN A 404 -16.83 42.40 -13.48
C ASN A 404 -17.94 43.02 -12.61
N LYS A 405 -17.96 42.72 -11.30
CA LYS A 405 -18.91 43.29 -10.34
C LYS A 405 -18.36 44.50 -9.58
N GLY A 406 -17.17 44.99 -9.93
CA GLY A 406 -16.54 46.14 -9.26
C GLY A 406 -16.15 45.87 -7.79
N ILE A 407 -15.95 44.60 -7.44
CA ILE A 407 -15.50 44.18 -6.10
C ILE A 407 -13.99 43.95 -6.20
N ASN A 408 -13.20 44.81 -5.55
CA ASN A 408 -11.74 44.65 -5.46
C ASN A 408 -11.34 43.72 -4.29
#